data_3f133841f90ed964f32be88f24deac12
#
_entry.id   3f133841f90ed964f32be88f24deac12
#
_cell.length_a   1.000
_cell.length_b   1.000
_cell.length_c   1.000
_cell.angle_alpha   90.00
_cell.angle_beta   90.00
_cell.angle_gamma   90.00
#
_symmetry.space_group_name_H-M   'P 1'
#
loop_
_entity.id
_entity.type
_entity.pdbx_description
1 polymer ?
#
loop_
_entity_poly.entity_id
_entity_poly.type
_entity_poly.pdbx_seq_one_letter_code
_entity_poly.pdbx_strand_id
1 'polypeptide(L)'
;MKLHRYRGQRVVTRPPIPDENAVLHIPGVEVDAAELNLYSEVNPLRFAIPPLRPPQALLYPITHRPVELLPELTPTIPPMVFMELFQERFDRYMTARHPRTSTDDARLKEEIQRYAASLGFISGVTLLDRRFVSLGYDSAFPYDTVLVLGMEMRKEFLLEAPDFRLRRYPDYDIYRKAGWRVHRVANFIRRQGVSCSARVPFDGAVQYTVHAILAGLGELGAFGGVITPQFGPRQRWCCITLDAELPLDAPVDLGVAAFCDECLLCVDRCPAGAIPRERVWWRGVYKRKVNDVRCFRFFSRLKGCAVCINACPLHRFGFREVMDHYARTGEVLGREEILAEKLTLRKKTSDHFLHSGEEIT
;
A
#
# COMPACT_ATOMS: atom_id res chain seq x y z
N MET A 1 8.44 7.78 27.93
CA MET A 1 8.19 7.75 26.47
C MET A 1 7.03 8.70 26.15
N LYS A 2 7.21 9.74 25.31
CA LYS A 2 6.13 10.68 24.97
C LYS A 2 5.37 10.11 23.77
N LEU A 3 4.17 9.60 24.03
CA LEU A 3 3.21 9.25 22.96
C LEU A 3 2.89 10.51 22.15
N HIS A 4 3.42 10.61 20.95
CA HIS A 4 3.02 11.66 20.01
C HIS A 4 1.59 11.37 19.53
N ARG A 5 0.61 12.01 20.16
CA ARG A 5 -0.77 11.96 19.71
C ARG A 5 -0.93 12.87 18.49
N TYR A 6 -1.00 12.28 17.33
CA TYR A 6 -1.47 13.00 16.15
C TYR A 6 -2.97 13.29 16.34
N ARG A 7 -3.34 14.58 16.24
CA ARG A 7 -4.71 15.04 16.47
C ARG A 7 -5.66 14.33 15.49
N GLY A 8 -6.62 13.57 16.02
CA GLY A 8 -7.64 12.85 15.24
C GLY A 8 -7.38 11.35 15.01
N GLN A 9 -6.21 10.81 15.36
CA GLN A 9 -5.96 9.36 15.27
C GLN A 9 -6.39 8.65 16.54
N ARG A 10 -7.26 7.67 16.42
CA ARG A 10 -7.62 6.78 17.54
C ARG A 10 -6.60 5.64 17.60
N VAL A 11 -5.97 5.53 18.75
CA VAL A 11 -5.12 4.40 19.10
C VAL A 11 -6.02 3.39 19.81
N VAL A 12 -6.01 2.16 19.36
CA VAL A 12 -6.75 1.07 20.01
C VAL A 12 -5.73 0.07 20.54
N THR A 13 -5.75 -0.13 21.85
CA THR A 13 -4.98 -1.20 22.48
C THR A 13 -5.67 -2.54 22.30
N ARG A 14 -4.92 -3.60 22.26
CA ARG A 14 -5.41 -4.97 22.18
C ARG A 14 -4.79 -5.82 23.28
N PRO A 15 -5.41 -6.97 23.64
CA PRO A 15 -4.72 -7.96 24.44
C PRO A 15 -3.47 -8.47 23.70
N PRO A 16 -2.42 -8.89 24.44
CA PRO A 16 -1.21 -9.45 23.84
C PRO A 16 -1.53 -10.61 22.90
N ILE A 17 -0.80 -10.72 21.80
CA ILE A 17 -0.88 -11.89 20.91
C ILE A 17 -0.04 -13.00 21.54
N PRO A 18 -0.48 -14.27 21.50
CA PRO A 18 0.24 -15.39 22.14
C PRO A 18 1.67 -15.60 21.63
N ASP A 19 2.00 -15.13 20.44
CA ASP A 19 3.34 -15.23 19.87
C ASP A 19 4.15 -13.93 20.09
N GLU A 20 4.43 -13.64 21.36
CA GLU A 20 5.16 -12.43 21.76
C GLU A 20 6.65 -12.43 21.34
N ASN A 21 7.18 -13.58 20.88
CA ASN A 21 8.59 -13.74 20.53
C ASN A 21 8.90 -13.50 19.06
N ALA A 22 7.90 -13.29 18.22
CA ALA A 22 8.13 -12.96 16.81
C ALA A 22 8.69 -11.54 16.70
N VAL A 23 10.00 -11.43 16.58
CA VAL A 23 10.68 -10.16 16.33
C VAL A 23 10.40 -9.74 14.89
N LEU A 24 9.71 -8.60 14.73
CA LEU A 24 9.55 -8.00 13.41
C LEU A 24 10.87 -7.35 13.00
N HIS A 25 11.48 -7.86 11.94
CA HIS A 25 12.65 -7.24 11.32
C HIS A 25 12.24 -6.52 10.03
N ILE A 26 12.45 -5.19 10.03
CA ILE A 26 12.24 -4.35 8.85
C ILE A 26 13.58 -3.68 8.54
N PRO A 27 14.22 -3.96 7.39
CA PRO A 27 15.50 -3.35 7.03
C PRO A 27 15.47 -1.82 7.13
N GLY A 28 16.48 -1.23 7.76
CA GLY A 28 16.60 0.21 7.95
C GLY A 28 15.57 0.85 8.88
N VAL A 29 14.81 0.06 9.65
CA VAL A 29 13.78 0.55 10.58
C VAL A 29 13.96 -0.08 11.96
N GLU A 30 14.06 0.75 12.99
CA GLU A 30 14.09 0.29 14.38
C GLU A 30 12.68 -0.11 14.83
N VAL A 31 12.57 -1.24 15.55
CA VAL A 31 11.31 -1.79 16.04
C VAL A 31 11.40 -2.07 17.54
N ASP A 32 10.47 -1.53 18.31
CA ASP A 32 10.20 -1.90 19.69
C ASP A 32 9.05 -2.92 19.72
N ALA A 33 9.40 -4.19 19.86
CA ALA A 33 8.42 -5.29 19.86
C ALA A 33 7.43 -5.20 21.02
N ALA A 34 7.85 -4.71 22.19
CA ALA A 34 6.98 -4.56 23.36
C ALA A 34 5.89 -3.51 23.09
N GLU A 35 6.27 -2.35 22.54
CA GLU A 35 5.29 -1.32 22.16
C GLU A 35 4.42 -1.78 20.99
N LEU A 36 5.00 -2.45 19.99
CA LEU A 36 4.27 -2.94 18.82
C LEU A 36 3.15 -3.90 19.21
N ASN A 37 3.37 -4.75 20.21
CA ASN A 37 2.38 -5.70 20.69
C ASN A 37 1.20 -5.06 21.45
N LEU A 38 1.30 -3.79 21.84
CA LEU A 38 0.22 -3.10 22.55
C LEU A 38 -0.89 -2.58 21.62
N TYR A 39 -0.66 -2.50 20.31
CA TYR A 39 -1.56 -1.80 19.40
C TYR A 39 -2.13 -2.73 18.35
N SER A 40 -3.40 -2.54 18.02
CA SER A 40 -4.04 -3.16 16.89
C SER A 40 -4.19 -2.17 15.74
N GLU A 41 -4.04 -2.68 14.53
CA GLU A 41 -4.35 -1.90 13.35
C GLU A 41 -5.88 -1.68 13.24
N VAL A 42 -6.21 -0.56 12.68
CA VAL A 42 -7.60 -0.15 12.53
C VAL A 42 -7.82 0.23 11.10
N ASN A 43 -8.83 -0.38 10.48
CA ASN A 43 -9.22 0.01 9.12
C ASN A 43 -9.61 1.49 9.11
N PRO A 44 -8.89 2.35 8.36
CA PRO A 44 -9.19 3.78 8.28
C PRO A 44 -10.63 4.06 7.82
N LEU A 45 -11.19 3.17 6.99
CA LEU A 45 -12.56 3.27 6.53
C LEU A 45 -13.59 3.06 7.66
N ARG A 46 -13.29 2.25 8.68
CA ARG A 46 -14.16 2.09 9.86
C ARG A 46 -14.24 3.32 10.74
N PHE A 47 -13.22 4.16 10.79
CA PHE A 47 -13.21 5.38 11.61
C PHE A 47 -13.65 6.63 10.86
N ALA A 48 -13.63 6.60 9.54
CA ALA A 48 -14.30 7.62 8.76
C ALA A 48 -15.83 7.52 8.90
N ILE A 49 -16.35 6.40 9.48
CA ILE A 49 -17.77 6.15 9.68
C ILE A 49 -18.06 6.06 11.20
N PRO A 50 -18.55 7.10 11.86
CA PRO A 50 -19.49 6.90 12.96
C PRO A 50 -20.68 6.09 12.41
N PRO A 51 -21.39 5.28 13.22
CA PRO A 51 -22.35 4.31 12.74
C PRO A 51 -23.49 4.83 11.84
N LEU A 52 -23.49 6.11 11.52
CA LEU A 52 -24.47 6.80 10.64
C LEU A 52 -23.84 7.71 9.57
N ARG A 53 -22.51 7.70 9.39
CA ARG A 53 -21.87 8.50 8.33
C ARG A 53 -21.18 7.56 7.37
N PRO A 54 -21.61 7.50 6.10
CA PRO A 54 -20.91 6.75 5.06
C PRO A 54 -19.45 7.20 4.95
N PRO A 55 -18.53 6.31 4.54
CA PRO A 55 -17.10 6.64 4.43
C PRO A 55 -16.92 7.94 3.65
N GLN A 56 -16.17 8.89 4.19
CA GLN A 56 -15.84 10.11 3.45
C GLN A 56 -15.21 9.78 2.09
N ALA A 57 -14.51 8.66 1.96
CA ALA A 57 -13.98 8.18 0.69
C ALA A 57 -15.06 7.73 -0.31
N LEU A 58 -16.22 7.22 0.16
CA LEU A 58 -17.37 6.88 -0.67
C LEU A 58 -18.30 8.09 -0.89
N LEU A 59 -18.41 8.97 0.12
CA LEU A 59 -19.26 10.17 0.02
C LEU A 59 -18.55 11.34 -0.67
N TYR A 60 -17.23 11.39 -0.60
CA TYR A 60 -16.49 12.48 -1.23
C TYR A 60 -16.79 12.60 -2.73
N PRO A 61 -16.79 11.49 -3.51
CA PRO A 61 -17.29 11.53 -4.88
C PRO A 61 -18.74 12.00 -4.98
N ILE A 62 -19.60 11.50 -4.07
CA ILE A 62 -21.03 11.80 -4.08
C ILE A 62 -21.35 13.25 -3.68
N THR A 63 -20.60 13.81 -2.73
CA THR A 63 -20.86 15.17 -2.21
C THR A 63 -20.18 16.26 -3.01
N HIS A 64 -19.07 16.00 -3.69
CA HIS A 64 -18.29 17.03 -4.37
C HIS A 64 -18.39 16.98 -5.91
N ARG A 65 -18.60 15.83 -6.54
CA ARG A 65 -18.97 15.68 -7.97
C ARG A 65 -19.46 14.25 -8.26
N PRO A 66 -20.72 13.93 -7.95
CA PRO A 66 -21.21 12.55 -8.04
C PRO A 66 -21.24 12.00 -9.47
N VAL A 67 -21.38 12.85 -10.46
CA VAL A 67 -21.62 12.44 -11.85
C VAL A 67 -20.34 12.03 -12.59
N GLU A 68 -19.17 12.57 -12.18
CA GLU A 68 -17.92 12.35 -12.91
C GLU A 68 -17.19 11.05 -12.50
N LEU A 69 -17.46 10.51 -11.30
CA LEU A 69 -16.81 9.31 -10.77
C LEU A 69 -17.67 8.04 -10.88
N LEU A 70 -18.97 8.18 -10.99
CA LEU A 70 -19.89 7.06 -11.16
C LEU A 70 -19.53 6.16 -12.34
N PRO A 71 -19.16 6.66 -13.54
CA PRO A 71 -18.79 5.81 -14.67
C PRO A 71 -17.49 5.01 -14.44
N GLU A 72 -16.59 5.49 -13.59
CA GLU A 72 -15.31 4.82 -13.30
C GLU A 72 -15.42 3.82 -12.15
N LEU A 73 -16.33 4.06 -11.19
CA LEU A 73 -16.53 3.23 -9.99
C LEU A 73 -17.59 2.13 -10.20
N THR A 74 -18.65 2.42 -10.94
CA THR A 74 -19.76 1.48 -11.14
C THR A 74 -19.39 0.17 -11.82
N PRO A 75 -18.49 0.11 -12.83
CA PRO A 75 -18.08 -1.17 -13.41
C PRO A 75 -17.12 -1.96 -12.53
N THR A 76 -16.55 -1.36 -11.49
CA THR A 76 -15.44 -1.93 -10.73
C THR A 76 -15.86 -2.47 -9.37
N ILE A 77 -16.66 -1.71 -8.61
CA ILE A 77 -17.00 -2.03 -7.22
C ILE A 77 -17.96 -3.20 -7.11
N PRO A 78 -19.10 -3.24 -7.83
CA PRO A 78 -20.07 -4.32 -7.65
C PRO A 78 -19.50 -5.71 -7.96
N PRO A 79 -18.76 -5.94 -9.07
CA PRO A 79 -18.15 -7.25 -9.32
C PRO A 79 -17.13 -7.66 -8.26
N MET A 80 -16.33 -6.72 -7.74
CA MET A 80 -15.32 -7.01 -6.72
C MET A 80 -15.97 -7.35 -5.38
N VAL A 81 -17.00 -6.60 -4.97
CA VAL A 81 -17.78 -6.89 -3.76
C VAL A 81 -18.47 -8.26 -3.90
N PHE A 82 -19.04 -8.54 -5.06
CA PHE A 82 -19.65 -9.84 -5.32
C PHE A 82 -18.63 -10.98 -5.19
N MET A 83 -17.45 -10.84 -5.80
CA MET A 83 -16.39 -11.84 -5.70
C MET A 83 -15.90 -12.03 -4.26
N GLU A 84 -15.84 -10.98 -3.46
CA GLU A 84 -15.50 -11.08 -2.04
C GLU A 84 -16.56 -11.78 -1.21
N LEU A 85 -17.83 -11.46 -1.42
CA LEU A 85 -18.94 -12.06 -0.68
C LEU A 85 -19.10 -13.56 -0.95
N PHE A 86 -18.76 -14.02 -2.14
CA PHE A 86 -18.94 -15.42 -2.55
C PHE A 86 -17.64 -16.24 -2.56
N GLN A 87 -16.50 -15.64 -2.24
CA GLN A 87 -15.21 -16.33 -2.36
C GLN A 87 -15.11 -17.60 -1.52
N GLU A 88 -15.66 -17.65 -0.30
CA GLU A 88 -15.63 -18.84 0.55
C GLU A 88 -16.45 -20.00 -0.04
N ARG A 89 -17.62 -19.70 -0.63
CA ARG A 89 -18.42 -20.71 -1.29
C ARG A 89 -17.73 -21.25 -2.54
N PHE A 90 -17.11 -20.33 -3.27
CA PHE A 90 -16.36 -20.66 -4.47
C PHE A 90 -15.08 -21.44 -4.14
N ASP A 91 -14.39 -21.08 -3.08
CA ASP A 91 -13.23 -21.80 -2.57
C ASP A 91 -13.58 -23.25 -2.26
N ARG A 92 -14.59 -23.49 -1.42
CA ARG A 92 -15.08 -24.84 -1.08
C ARG A 92 -15.48 -25.65 -2.31
N TYR A 93 -16.16 -25.02 -3.27
CA TYR A 93 -16.57 -25.67 -4.50
C TYR A 93 -15.37 -26.11 -5.35
N MET A 94 -14.40 -25.24 -5.52
CA MET A 94 -13.22 -25.48 -6.35
C MET A 94 -12.28 -26.52 -5.75
N THR A 95 -11.99 -26.43 -4.47
CA THR A 95 -11.09 -27.37 -3.78
C THR A 95 -11.70 -28.78 -3.65
N ALA A 96 -13.01 -28.89 -3.50
CA ALA A 96 -13.69 -30.18 -3.54
C ALA A 96 -13.61 -30.87 -4.92
N ARG A 97 -13.56 -30.10 -6.01
CA ARG A 97 -13.44 -30.63 -7.37
C ARG A 97 -11.99 -30.89 -7.81
N HIS A 98 -11.05 -30.25 -7.18
CA HIS A 98 -9.63 -30.37 -7.47
C HIS A 98 -8.87 -30.73 -6.19
N PRO A 99 -8.97 -31.99 -5.73
CA PRO A 99 -8.24 -32.40 -4.52
C PRO A 99 -6.73 -32.25 -4.73
N ARG A 100 -6.05 -31.81 -3.69
CA ARG A 100 -4.61 -31.63 -3.73
C ARG A 100 -3.91 -32.97 -3.96
N THR A 101 -3.14 -33.07 -5.03
CA THR A 101 -2.43 -34.28 -5.43
C THR A 101 -0.93 -34.24 -5.13
N SER A 102 -0.37 -33.05 -4.95
CA SER A 102 1.06 -32.85 -4.68
C SER A 102 1.27 -32.16 -3.32
N THR A 103 2.25 -32.64 -2.57
CA THR A 103 2.73 -32.02 -1.33
C THR A 103 4.02 -31.20 -1.53
N ASP A 104 4.47 -31.04 -2.78
CA ASP A 104 5.66 -30.24 -3.10
C ASP A 104 5.29 -28.75 -3.09
N ASP A 105 5.44 -28.13 -1.93
CA ASP A 105 5.13 -26.72 -1.71
C ASP A 105 6.13 -25.78 -2.38
N ALA A 106 7.38 -26.21 -2.58
CA ALA A 106 8.37 -25.40 -3.30
C ALA A 106 8.01 -25.25 -4.77
N ARG A 107 7.67 -26.37 -5.41
CA ARG A 107 7.17 -26.37 -6.81
C ARG A 107 5.87 -25.58 -6.95
N LEU A 108 4.95 -25.74 -6.01
CA LEU A 108 3.69 -25.00 -5.99
C LEU A 108 3.95 -23.49 -5.92
N LYS A 109 4.87 -23.03 -5.04
CA LYS A 109 5.28 -21.63 -4.97
C LYS A 109 5.75 -21.10 -6.32
N GLU A 110 6.68 -21.83 -6.98
CA GLU A 110 7.21 -21.42 -8.29
C GLU A 110 6.10 -21.30 -9.35
N GLU A 111 5.19 -22.27 -9.40
CA GLU A 111 4.08 -22.26 -10.36
C GLU A 111 3.13 -21.09 -10.12
N ILE A 112 2.81 -20.81 -8.84
CA ILE A 112 1.97 -19.65 -8.46
C ILE A 112 2.66 -18.35 -8.83
N GLN A 113 3.94 -18.17 -8.50
CA GLN A 113 4.70 -16.96 -8.79
C GLN A 113 4.84 -16.74 -10.30
N ARG A 114 5.10 -17.79 -11.06
CA ARG A 114 5.14 -17.73 -12.54
C ARG A 114 3.80 -17.32 -13.14
N TYR A 115 2.70 -17.88 -12.63
CA TYR A 115 1.36 -17.49 -13.07
C TYR A 115 1.04 -16.05 -12.69
N ALA A 116 1.35 -15.62 -11.46
CA ALA A 116 1.17 -14.24 -11.01
C ALA A 116 1.98 -13.25 -11.88
N ALA A 117 3.23 -13.58 -12.22
CA ALA A 117 4.07 -12.79 -13.11
C ALA A 117 3.47 -12.66 -14.51
N SER A 118 2.87 -13.73 -15.06
CA SER A 118 2.16 -13.67 -16.35
C SER A 118 0.95 -12.72 -16.35
N LEU A 119 0.44 -12.41 -15.16
CA LEU A 119 -0.63 -11.43 -14.94
C LEU A 119 -0.10 -10.03 -14.58
N GLY A 120 1.23 -9.84 -14.58
CA GLY A 120 1.89 -8.55 -14.31
C GLY A 120 2.07 -8.24 -12.82
N PHE A 121 2.08 -9.25 -11.95
CA PHE A 121 2.43 -9.09 -10.54
C PHE A 121 3.91 -9.42 -10.29
N ILE A 122 4.53 -8.65 -9.41
CA ILE A 122 5.62 -9.15 -8.58
C ILE A 122 5.01 -9.86 -7.37
N SER A 123 5.65 -10.88 -6.83
CA SER A 123 5.09 -11.65 -5.72
C SER A 123 6.16 -12.19 -4.80
N GLY A 124 5.81 -12.30 -3.53
CA GLY A 124 6.63 -12.92 -2.49
C GLY A 124 5.75 -13.55 -1.42
N VAL A 125 6.30 -14.47 -0.66
CA VAL A 125 5.60 -15.28 0.34
C VAL A 125 6.13 -14.95 1.74
N THR A 126 5.22 -14.71 2.68
CA THR A 126 5.54 -14.49 4.10
C THR A 126 4.46 -15.11 4.99
N LEU A 127 4.65 -15.06 6.30
CA LEU A 127 3.58 -15.36 7.25
C LEU A 127 2.72 -14.13 7.52
N LEU A 128 1.47 -14.38 7.86
CA LEU A 128 0.54 -13.34 8.30
C LEU A 128 0.94 -12.84 9.69
N ASP A 129 1.39 -11.61 9.77
CA ASP A 129 1.56 -10.95 11.05
C ASP A 129 0.21 -10.34 11.50
N ARG A 130 -0.45 -11.01 12.43
CA ARG A 130 -1.79 -10.64 12.90
C ARG A 130 -1.82 -9.29 13.62
N ARG A 131 -0.67 -8.74 14.05
CA ARG A 131 -0.56 -7.37 14.59
C ARG A 131 -0.97 -6.32 13.56
N PHE A 132 -0.81 -6.64 12.28
CA PHE A 132 -1.11 -5.76 11.14
C PHE A 132 -2.41 -6.14 10.41
N VAL A 133 -3.19 -7.04 10.97
CA VAL A 133 -4.57 -7.28 10.54
C VAL A 133 -5.49 -6.25 11.19
N SER A 134 -6.39 -5.66 10.42
CA SER A 134 -7.32 -4.65 10.93
C SER A 134 -8.35 -5.28 11.85
N LEU A 135 -8.68 -4.60 12.95
CA LEU A 135 -9.66 -5.06 13.94
C LEU A 135 -10.98 -5.49 13.30
N GLY A 136 -11.40 -6.70 13.64
CA GLY A 136 -12.63 -7.31 13.15
C GLY A 136 -12.52 -7.91 11.75
N TYR A 137 -11.30 -8.07 11.23
CA TYR A 137 -11.02 -8.79 9.98
C TYR A 137 -10.30 -10.13 10.19
N ASP A 138 -10.15 -10.60 11.44
CA ASP A 138 -9.46 -11.86 11.72
C ASP A 138 -10.06 -13.04 10.97
N SER A 139 -11.39 -13.11 10.91
CA SER A 139 -12.11 -14.16 10.15
C SER A 139 -11.91 -14.08 8.63
N ALA A 140 -11.44 -12.95 8.13
CA ALA A 140 -11.13 -12.76 6.71
C ALA A 140 -9.80 -13.42 6.29
N PHE A 141 -9.00 -13.82 7.28
CA PHE A 141 -7.68 -14.43 7.11
C PHE A 141 -7.62 -15.79 7.82
N PRO A 142 -8.24 -16.83 7.22
CA PRO A 142 -8.29 -18.16 7.82
C PRO A 142 -6.95 -18.90 7.79
N TYR A 143 -5.98 -18.45 6.99
CA TYR A 143 -4.70 -19.11 6.78
C TYR A 143 -3.54 -18.16 7.12
N ASP A 144 -2.39 -18.72 7.53
CA ASP A 144 -1.23 -17.95 7.96
C ASP A 144 -0.17 -17.73 6.87
N THR A 145 -0.12 -18.55 5.85
CA THR A 145 0.74 -18.31 4.68
C THR A 145 0.14 -17.22 3.81
N VAL A 146 0.93 -16.20 3.50
CA VAL A 146 0.50 -15.03 2.70
C VAL A 146 1.34 -14.91 1.45
N LEU A 147 0.71 -15.00 0.29
CA LEU A 147 1.26 -14.56 -0.98
C LEU A 147 0.94 -13.07 -1.16
N VAL A 148 1.95 -12.23 -1.11
CA VAL A 148 1.84 -10.79 -1.38
C VAL A 148 2.06 -10.53 -2.85
N LEU A 149 1.23 -9.70 -3.45
CA LEU A 149 1.19 -9.42 -4.88
C LEU A 149 1.23 -7.91 -5.12
N GLY A 150 2.24 -7.43 -5.84
CA GLY A 150 2.38 -6.03 -6.23
C GLY A 150 2.19 -5.83 -7.72
N MET A 151 1.33 -4.89 -8.11
CA MET A 151 1.10 -4.53 -9.52
C MET A 151 1.50 -3.09 -9.78
N GLU A 152 2.22 -2.88 -10.89
CA GLU A 152 2.71 -1.57 -11.29
C GLU A 152 1.57 -0.60 -11.64
N MET A 153 1.64 0.61 -11.10
CA MET A 153 0.86 1.76 -11.58
C MET A 153 1.55 2.38 -12.79
N ARG A 154 0.78 2.88 -13.74
CA ARG A 154 1.33 3.46 -14.97
C ARG A 154 2.21 4.68 -14.67
N LYS A 155 3.46 4.62 -15.12
CA LYS A 155 4.48 5.64 -14.86
C LYS A 155 4.05 7.01 -15.35
N GLU A 156 3.54 7.09 -16.56
CA GLU A 156 3.13 8.33 -17.23
C GLU A 156 2.07 9.11 -16.45
N PHE A 157 1.09 8.43 -15.86
CA PHE A 157 0.06 9.09 -15.08
C PHE A 157 0.57 9.67 -13.76
N LEU A 158 1.59 9.07 -13.20
CA LEU A 158 2.19 9.53 -11.96
C LEU A 158 3.18 10.68 -12.20
N LEU A 159 3.82 10.73 -13.36
CA LEU A 159 4.68 11.86 -13.77
C LEU A 159 3.86 13.14 -13.99
N GLU A 160 2.60 13.00 -14.41
CA GLU A 160 1.69 14.12 -14.59
C GLU A 160 0.96 14.53 -13.28
N ALA A 161 1.13 13.77 -12.20
CA ALA A 161 0.45 14.04 -10.94
C ALA A 161 1.09 15.21 -10.16
N PRO A 162 0.30 16.10 -9.57
CA PRO A 162 -1.14 16.20 -9.65
C PRO A 162 -1.59 16.96 -10.90
N ASP A 163 -2.36 16.32 -11.76
CA ASP A 163 -2.95 17.02 -12.89
C ASP A 163 -4.33 17.58 -12.52
N PHE A 164 -4.37 18.87 -12.22
CA PHE A 164 -5.60 19.59 -11.94
C PHE A 164 -6.53 19.72 -13.17
N ARG A 165 -6.01 19.49 -14.37
CA ARG A 165 -6.76 19.64 -15.63
C ARG A 165 -7.47 18.35 -16.02
N LEU A 166 -6.83 17.18 -15.82
CA LEU A 166 -7.33 15.91 -16.32
C LEU A 166 -8.53 15.36 -15.54
N ARG A 167 -8.86 15.93 -14.37
CA ARG A 167 -10.00 15.50 -13.55
C ARG A 167 -10.01 13.99 -13.24
N ARG A 168 -8.87 13.30 -13.37
CA ARG A 168 -8.73 11.86 -13.18
C ARG A 168 -7.87 11.56 -11.97
N TYR A 169 -8.23 10.49 -11.27
CA TYR A 169 -7.32 9.92 -10.27
C TYR A 169 -6.10 9.32 -10.96
N PRO A 170 -4.88 9.57 -10.44
CA PRO A 170 -3.71 8.91 -10.97
C PRO A 170 -3.89 7.39 -10.92
N ASP A 171 -3.96 6.80 -12.09
CA ASP A 171 -4.07 5.37 -12.29
C ASP A 171 -5.13 4.62 -11.45
N TYR A 172 -6.39 5.04 -11.59
CA TYR A 172 -7.51 4.36 -10.93
C TYR A 172 -7.76 2.95 -11.50
N ASP A 173 -7.42 2.73 -12.76
CA ASP A 173 -7.59 1.45 -13.46
C ASP A 173 -6.78 0.31 -12.82
N ILE A 174 -5.68 0.64 -12.11
CA ILE A 174 -4.87 -0.37 -11.41
C ILE A 174 -5.68 -1.14 -10.35
N TYR A 175 -6.60 -0.49 -9.66
CA TYR A 175 -7.43 -1.16 -8.67
C TYR A 175 -8.33 -2.21 -9.31
N ARG A 176 -8.94 -1.89 -10.44
CA ARG A 176 -9.75 -2.83 -11.21
C ARG A 176 -8.90 -3.98 -11.74
N LYS A 177 -7.77 -3.67 -12.36
CA LYS A 177 -6.85 -4.68 -12.92
C LYS A 177 -6.33 -5.63 -11.84
N ALA A 178 -5.78 -5.08 -10.76
CA ALA A 178 -5.23 -5.87 -9.68
C ALA A 178 -6.32 -6.69 -8.96
N GLY A 179 -7.49 -6.10 -8.71
CA GLY A 179 -8.62 -6.78 -8.09
C GLY A 179 -9.12 -7.98 -8.90
N TRP A 180 -9.25 -7.85 -10.23
CA TRP A 180 -9.60 -8.98 -11.09
C TRP A 180 -8.50 -10.04 -11.14
N ARG A 181 -7.26 -9.62 -11.26
CA ARG A 181 -6.13 -10.52 -11.47
C ARG A 181 -5.77 -11.29 -10.19
N VAL A 182 -5.92 -10.70 -8.99
CA VAL A 182 -5.71 -11.43 -7.73
C VAL A 182 -6.67 -12.61 -7.61
N HIS A 183 -7.93 -12.46 -8.00
CA HIS A 183 -8.89 -13.58 -8.02
C HIS A 183 -8.53 -14.64 -9.07
N ARG A 184 -7.91 -14.27 -10.20
CA ARG A 184 -7.40 -15.26 -11.16
C ARG A 184 -6.25 -16.08 -10.56
N VAL A 185 -5.35 -15.44 -9.81
CA VAL A 185 -4.30 -16.16 -9.07
C VAL A 185 -4.91 -17.08 -8.00
N ALA A 186 -5.87 -16.58 -7.23
CA ALA A 186 -6.59 -17.40 -6.25
C ALA A 186 -7.28 -18.61 -6.89
N ASN A 187 -7.90 -18.44 -8.06
CA ASN A 187 -8.54 -19.54 -8.78
C ASN A 187 -7.51 -20.53 -9.33
N PHE A 188 -6.33 -20.08 -9.71
CA PHE A 188 -5.22 -20.96 -10.07
C PHE A 188 -4.81 -21.82 -8.87
N ILE A 189 -4.64 -21.22 -7.68
CA ILE A 189 -4.29 -21.92 -6.42
C ILE A 189 -5.37 -22.97 -6.08
N ARG A 190 -6.65 -22.61 -6.14
CA ARG A 190 -7.76 -23.53 -5.89
C ARG A 190 -7.79 -24.73 -6.82
N ARG A 191 -7.38 -24.56 -8.08
CA ARG A 191 -7.24 -25.67 -9.05
C ARG A 191 -6.09 -26.62 -8.71
N GLN A 192 -5.14 -26.17 -7.88
CA GLN A 192 -4.11 -27.04 -7.32
C GLN A 192 -4.59 -27.76 -6.04
N GLY A 193 -5.86 -27.61 -5.67
CA GLY A 193 -6.45 -28.21 -4.49
C GLY A 193 -6.08 -27.53 -3.18
N VAL A 194 -5.64 -26.28 -3.23
CA VAL A 194 -5.25 -25.48 -2.06
C VAL A 194 -6.33 -24.43 -1.80
N SER A 195 -6.89 -24.45 -0.60
CA SER A 195 -7.84 -23.44 -0.15
C SER A 195 -7.16 -22.08 0.03
N CYS A 196 -7.85 -21.00 -0.35
CA CYS A 196 -7.27 -19.67 -0.23
C CYS A 196 -8.31 -18.56 -0.14
N SER A 197 -7.93 -17.45 0.47
CA SER A 197 -8.71 -16.21 0.58
C SER A 197 -7.95 -15.05 -0.03
N ALA A 198 -8.53 -14.43 -1.06
CA ALA A 198 -7.93 -13.29 -1.75
C ALA A 198 -8.38 -11.96 -1.15
N ARG A 199 -7.49 -10.98 -1.11
CA ARG A 199 -7.76 -9.60 -0.68
C ARG A 199 -7.36 -8.62 -1.77
N VAL A 200 -8.30 -7.77 -2.12
CA VAL A 200 -8.18 -6.76 -3.17
C VAL A 200 -7.54 -5.47 -2.64
N PRO A 201 -7.03 -4.59 -3.51
CA PRO A 201 -6.31 -3.39 -3.06
C PRO A 201 -7.12 -2.39 -2.23
N PHE A 202 -8.45 -2.55 -2.16
CA PHE A 202 -9.34 -1.60 -1.50
C PHE A 202 -9.79 -2.00 -0.10
N ASP A 203 -9.67 -3.25 0.29
CA ASP A 203 -10.37 -3.72 1.47
C ASP A 203 -9.80 -3.19 2.80
N GLY A 204 -8.51 -2.83 2.81
CA GLY A 204 -7.85 -2.31 4.01
C GLY A 204 -7.88 -3.26 5.20
N ALA A 205 -8.08 -4.55 4.94
CA ALA A 205 -8.18 -5.57 5.98
C ALA A 205 -6.83 -5.88 6.62
N VAL A 206 -5.74 -5.61 5.90
CA VAL A 206 -4.36 -5.87 6.34
C VAL A 206 -3.41 -4.75 5.88
N GLN A 207 -2.33 -4.55 6.62
CA GLN A 207 -1.27 -3.62 6.24
C GLN A 207 -0.36 -4.27 5.18
N TYR A 208 -0.70 -4.05 3.92
CA TYR A 208 0.06 -4.60 2.79
C TYR A 208 1.53 -4.18 2.78
N THR A 209 1.84 -2.94 3.20
CA THR A 209 3.22 -2.42 3.22
C THR A 209 4.16 -3.30 4.06
N VAL A 210 3.72 -3.70 5.26
CA VAL A 210 4.53 -4.53 6.15
C VAL A 210 4.74 -5.91 5.53
N HIS A 211 3.67 -6.56 5.07
CA HIS A 211 3.75 -7.89 4.48
C HIS A 211 4.56 -7.91 3.17
N ALA A 212 4.53 -6.83 2.39
CA ALA A 212 5.37 -6.72 1.19
C ALA A 212 6.87 -6.64 1.52
N ILE A 213 7.22 -5.96 2.63
CA ILE A 213 8.61 -5.91 3.12
C ILE A 213 9.03 -7.28 3.65
N LEU A 214 8.18 -7.91 4.48
CA LEU A 214 8.46 -9.24 5.03
C LEU A 214 8.58 -10.31 3.95
N ALA A 215 7.87 -10.16 2.84
CA ALA A 215 7.95 -11.01 1.66
C ALA A 215 9.12 -10.67 0.71
N GLY A 216 10.06 -9.82 1.13
CA GLY A 216 11.25 -9.48 0.36
C GLY A 216 11.01 -8.66 -0.91
N LEU A 217 9.87 -8.00 -1.04
CA LEU A 217 9.51 -7.28 -2.27
C LEU A 217 10.10 -5.86 -2.34
N GLY A 218 10.60 -5.34 -1.23
CA GLY A 218 11.20 -4.00 -1.17
C GLY A 218 11.33 -3.49 0.25
N GLU A 219 11.65 -2.20 0.39
CA GLU A 219 11.86 -1.54 1.68
C GLU A 219 10.91 -0.37 1.90
N LEU A 220 10.81 0.09 3.16
CA LEU A 220 9.99 1.22 3.55
C LEU A 220 10.61 2.56 3.07
N GLY A 221 9.94 3.23 2.15
CA GLY A 221 10.31 4.57 1.72
C GLY A 221 9.86 5.67 2.69
N ALA A 222 10.52 6.83 2.64
CA ALA A 222 10.20 8.00 3.48
C ALA A 222 8.75 8.49 3.33
N PHE A 223 8.11 8.26 2.19
CA PHE A 223 6.70 8.61 1.95
C PHE A 223 5.70 7.65 2.60
N GLY A 224 6.16 6.60 3.31
CA GLY A 224 5.34 5.65 4.05
C GLY A 224 4.80 4.48 3.23
N GLY A 225 5.25 4.29 1.99
CA GLY A 225 4.97 3.13 1.15
C GLY A 225 6.23 2.32 0.86
N VAL A 226 6.07 1.17 0.21
CA VAL A 226 7.20 0.32 -0.19
C VAL A 226 7.86 0.87 -1.44
N ILE A 227 9.16 0.77 -1.51
CA ILE A 227 9.97 0.99 -2.72
C ILE A 227 10.49 -0.37 -3.16
N THR A 228 10.16 -0.75 -4.38
CA THR A 228 10.60 -2.01 -5.00
C THR A 228 11.64 -1.76 -6.08
N PRO A 229 12.58 -2.70 -6.32
CA PRO A 229 13.54 -2.58 -7.42
C PRO A 229 12.87 -2.49 -8.80
N GLN A 230 11.73 -3.16 -8.98
CA GLN A 230 11.06 -3.26 -10.28
C GLN A 230 10.25 -1.98 -10.61
N PHE A 231 9.55 -1.42 -9.61
CA PHE A 231 8.57 -0.36 -9.86
C PHE A 231 8.87 0.94 -9.08
N GLY A 232 9.94 0.97 -8.30
CA GLY A 232 10.18 2.09 -7.37
C GLY A 232 9.01 2.22 -6.38
N PRO A 233 8.43 3.42 -6.19
CA PRO A 233 7.33 3.66 -5.24
C PRO A 233 5.93 3.41 -5.85
N ARG A 234 5.81 2.95 -7.11
CA ARG A 234 4.55 2.95 -7.87
C ARG A 234 3.89 1.59 -8.02
N GLN A 235 3.44 1.01 -6.94
CA GLN A 235 2.66 -0.23 -6.99
C GLN A 235 1.39 -0.17 -6.13
N ARG A 236 0.45 -1.06 -6.45
CA ARG A 236 -0.68 -1.41 -5.60
C ARG A 236 -0.58 -2.86 -5.16
N TRP A 237 -0.95 -3.09 -3.92
CA TRP A 237 -0.78 -4.36 -3.26
C TRP A 237 -2.10 -5.11 -3.12
N CYS A 238 -2.02 -6.41 -3.28
CA CYS A 238 -3.04 -7.41 -2.95
C CYS A 238 -2.37 -8.50 -2.12
N CYS A 239 -3.16 -9.35 -1.49
CA CYS A 239 -2.62 -10.59 -0.94
C CYS A 239 -3.61 -11.74 -1.08
N ILE A 240 -3.07 -12.95 -0.96
CA ILE A 240 -3.84 -14.18 -0.87
C ILE A 240 -3.30 -14.95 0.32
N THR A 241 -4.16 -15.26 1.31
CA THR A 241 -3.81 -16.25 2.32
C THR A 241 -4.21 -17.64 1.83
N LEU A 242 -3.40 -18.65 2.10
CA LEU A 242 -3.60 -19.98 1.55
C LEU A 242 -3.22 -21.09 2.54
N ASP A 243 -3.90 -22.22 2.39
CA ASP A 243 -3.73 -23.43 3.19
C ASP A 243 -2.62 -24.32 2.61
N ALA A 244 -1.39 -23.82 2.64
CA ALA A 244 -0.18 -24.55 2.27
C ALA A 244 1.05 -23.89 2.91
N GLU A 245 2.05 -24.69 3.26
CA GLU A 245 3.30 -24.24 3.87
C GLU A 245 4.35 -23.92 2.80
N LEU A 246 4.10 -22.85 2.02
CA LEU A 246 5.04 -22.43 1.00
C LEU A 246 6.36 -21.96 1.62
N PRO A 247 7.53 -22.22 0.99
CA PRO A 247 8.79 -21.64 1.41
C PRO A 247 8.71 -20.11 1.51
N LEU A 248 9.08 -19.56 2.66
CA LEU A 248 9.01 -18.12 2.90
C LEU A 248 10.16 -17.38 2.20
N ASP A 249 9.87 -16.18 1.74
CA ASP A 249 10.88 -15.21 1.34
C ASP A 249 11.32 -14.39 2.56
N ALA A 250 12.50 -13.81 2.52
CA ALA A 250 13.07 -13.00 3.60
C ALA A 250 13.07 -11.51 3.21
N PRO A 251 12.95 -10.60 4.18
CA PRO A 251 13.15 -9.18 3.96
C PRO A 251 14.52 -8.92 3.30
N VAL A 252 14.57 -7.94 2.42
CA VAL A 252 15.77 -7.54 1.69
C VAL A 252 16.26 -6.17 2.16
N ASP A 253 17.58 -6.02 2.24
CA ASP A 253 18.22 -4.73 2.46
C ASP A 253 18.74 -4.22 1.10
N LEU A 254 18.12 -3.16 0.61
CA LEU A 254 18.42 -2.52 -0.67
C LEU A 254 19.06 -1.13 -0.49
N GLY A 255 19.32 -0.72 0.75
CA GLY A 255 19.85 0.60 1.10
C GLY A 255 18.86 1.74 0.93
N VAL A 256 17.57 1.45 0.75
CA VAL A 256 16.54 2.48 0.53
C VAL A 256 16.36 3.37 1.76
N ALA A 257 16.51 2.81 2.96
CA ALA A 257 16.35 3.59 4.19
C ALA A 257 17.40 4.71 4.27
N ALA A 258 18.68 4.38 4.04
CA ALA A 258 19.79 5.35 4.02
C ALA A 258 19.63 6.36 2.89
N PHE A 259 19.33 5.91 1.68
CA PHE A 259 19.05 6.80 0.53
C PHE A 259 17.90 7.78 0.84
N CYS A 260 16.81 7.32 1.43
CA CYS A 260 15.67 8.16 1.74
C CYS A 260 15.95 9.20 2.81
N ASP A 261 16.87 8.92 3.76
CA ASP A 261 17.27 9.87 4.80
C ASP A 261 18.02 11.08 4.22
N GLU A 262 18.78 10.87 3.17
CA GLU A 262 19.50 11.94 2.45
C GLU A 262 18.61 12.61 1.39
N CYS A 263 17.74 11.85 0.72
CA CYS A 263 16.98 12.35 -0.41
C CYS A 263 15.90 13.36 -0.01
N LEU A 264 14.97 13.00 0.84
CA LEU A 264 13.85 13.80 1.36
C LEU A 264 13.00 14.57 0.32
N LEU A 265 13.16 14.35 -0.97
CA LEU A 265 12.43 15.09 -2.02
C LEU A 265 10.90 14.92 -1.92
N CYS A 266 10.42 13.73 -1.51
CA CYS A 266 9.00 13.51 -1.27
C CYS A 266 8.47 14.32 -0.06
N VAL A 267 9.32 14.60 0.93
CA VAL A 267 9.01 15.46 2.08
C VAL A 267 8.89 16.91 1.62
N ASP A 268 9.93 17.40 0.93
CA ASP A 268 10.01 18.78 0.49
C ASP A 268 8.93 19.18 -0.50
N ARG A 269 8.52 18.25 -1.32
CA ARG A 269 7.48 18.46 -2.34
C ARG A 269 6.06 18.16 -1.88
N CYS A 270 5.88 17.61 -0.66
CA CYS A 270 4.55 17.32 -0.17
C CYS A 270 3.71 18.60 -0.03
N PRO A 271 2.67 18.82 -0.86
CA PRO A 271 1.91 20.07 -0.84
C PRO A 271 1.06 20.23 0.42
N ALA A 272 0.76 19.13 1.09
CA ALA A 272 0.04 19.11 2.35
C ALA A 272 0.95 19.21 3.58
N GLY A 273 2.29 19.17 3.42
CA GLY A 273 3.22 19.04 4.53
C GLY A 273 2.92 17.82 5.42
N ALA A 274 2.46 16.74 4.79
CA ALA A 274 1.98 15.56 5.52
C ALA A 274 3.08 14.54 5.85
N ILE A 275 4.25 14.65 5.21
CA ILE A 275 5.39 13.75 5.43
C ILE A 275 6.39 14.52 6.30
N PRO A 276 6.68 14.07 7.54
CA PRO A 276 7.64 14.75 8.41
C PRO A 276 9.09 14.52 7.95
N ARG A 277 9.97 15.49 8.23
CA ARG A 277 11.42 15.32 7.99
C ARG A 277 12.02 14.30 8.94
N GLU A 278 11.57 14.31 10.18
CA GLU A 278 12.11 13.49 11.24
C GLU A 278 11.34 12.18 11.35
N ARG A 279 12.03 11.13 11.78
CA ARG A 279 11.41 9.88 12.19
C ARG A 279 10.87 10.05 13.61
N VAL A 280 9.81 9.32 13.93
CA VAL A 280 9.20 9.28 15.25
C VAL A 280 8.83 7.85 15.61
N TRP A 281 8.84 7.52 16.88
CA TRP A 281 8.27 6.27 17.34
C TRP A 281 6.75 6.31 17.20
N TRP A 282 6.24 5.36 16.45
CA TRP A 282 4.81 5.21 16.22
C TRP A 282 4.43 3.74 16.33
N ARG A 283 3.73 3.38 17.41
CA ARG A 283 3.27 2.01 17.67
C ARG A 283 4.40 0.99 17.55
N GLY A 284 5.51 1.24 18.19
CA GLY A 284 6.67 0.37 18.19
C GLY A 284 7.53 0.38 16.92
N VAL A 285 7.29 1.31 15.99
CA VAL A 285 8.09 1.43 14.77
C VAL A 285 8.68 2.84 14.64
N TYR A 286 10.00 2.95 14.55
CA TYR A 286 10.69 4.21 14.34
C TYR A 286 10.72 4.59 12.86
N LYS A 287 9.84 5.46 12.44
CA LYS A 287 9.65 5.81 11.01
C LYS A 287 9.15 7.24 10.82
N ARG A 288 9.20 7.72 9.59
CA ARG A 288 8.47 8.93 9.21
C ARG A 288 6.96 8.61 9.15
N LYS A 289 6.23 9.05 10.17
CA LYS A 289 4.78 8.83 10.23
C LYS A 289 4.06 9.89 9.42
N VAL A 290 3.58 9.52 8.25
CA VAL A 290 2.75 10.39 7.43
C VAL A 290 1.49 10.80 8.20
N ASN A 291 1.20 12.10 8.22
CA ASN A 291 -0.06 12.61 8.74
C ASN A 291 -1.17 12.34 7.72
N ASP A 292 -1.90 11.26 7.94
CA ASP A 292 -2.95 10.77 7.06
C ASP A 292 -4.12 11.74 6.93
N VAL A 293 -4.45 12.49 7.97
CA VAL A 293 -5.51 13.52 7.92
C VAL A 293 -5.13 14.66 6.97
N ARG A 294 -3.90 15.18 7.08
CA ARG A 294 -3.41 16.22 6.15
C ARG A 294 -3.30 15.68 4.72
N CYS A 295 -2.70 14.49 4.57
CA CYS A 295 -2.57 13.84 3.28
C CYS A 295 -3.93 13.62 2.62
N PHE A 296 -4.90 13.05 3.35
CA PHE A 296 -6.20 12.70 2.82
C PHE A 296 -7.03 13.93 2.44
N ARG A 297 -7.00 15.00 3.25
CA ARG A 297 -7.68 16.26 2.91
C ARG A 297 -7.18 16.82 1.58
N PHE A 298 -5.87 16.81 1.38
CA PHE A 298 -5.27 17.30 0.14
C PHE A 298 -5.51 16.34 -1.03
N PHE A 299 -5.31 15.04 -0.82
CA PHE A 299 -5.60 13.99 -1.78
C PHE A 299 -7.04 14.07 -2.31
N SER A 300 -8.00 14.26 -1.42
CA SER A 300 -9.42 14.34 -1.77
C SER A 300 -9.73 15.56 -2.65
N ARG A 301 -9.14 16.73 -2.33
CA ARG A 301 -9.32 17.96 -3.10
C ARG A 301 -8.75 17.86 -4.51
N LEU A 302 -7.64 17.15 -4.67
CA LEU A 302 -6.94 16.99 -5.94
C LEU A 302 -7.37 15.76 -6.73
N LYS A 303 -8.37 15.02 -6.29
CA LYS A 303 -8.78 13.75 -6.91
C LYS A 303 -7.61 12.75 -7.07
N GLY A 304 -6.76 12.69 -6.04
CA GLY A 304 -5.56 11.86 -6.04
C GLY A 304 -4.28 12.67 -6.26
N CYS A 305 -3.45 12.78 -5.21
CA CYS A 305 -2.30 13.69 -5.22
C CYS A 305 -1.06 13.09 -5.88
N ALA A 306 -0.57 11.93 -5.44
CA ALA A 306 0.65 11.22 -5.89
C ALA A 306 1.95 12.05 -6.04
N VAL A 307 2.01 13.31 -5.53
CA VAL A 307 3.20 14.18 -5.64
C VAL A 307 4.44 13.56 -5.00
N CYS A 308 4.28 12.85 -3.88
CA CYS A 308 5.39 12.16 -3.22
C CYS A 308 5.99 11.05 -4.11
N ILE A 309 5.17 10.38 -4.92
CA ILE A 309 5.63 9.38 -5.89
C ILE A 309 6.29 10.09 -7.08
N ASN A 310 5.66 11.13 -7.62
CA ASN A 310 6.21 11.92 -8.72
C ASN A 310 7.58 12.53 -8.37
N ALA A 311 7.74 13.03 -7.15
CA ALA A 311 8.99 13.63 -6.68
C ALA A 311 10.11 12.60 -6.40
N CYS A 312 9.81 11.31 -6.41
CA CYS A 312 10.79 10.27 -6.10
C CYS A 312 11.74 10.03 -7.27
N PRO A 313 13.06 10.16 -7.12
CA PRO A 313 14.02 9.85 -8.19
C PRO A 313 13.91 8.40 -8.67
N LEU A 314 13.67 7.47 -7.75
CA LEU A 314 13.48 6.04 -8.05
C LEU A 314 12.27 5.76 -8.96
N HIS A 315 11.29 6.68 -8.98
CA HIS A 315 10.20 6.66 -9.93
C HIS A 315 10.60 7.25 -11.30
N ARG A 316 11.31 8.39 -11.29
CA ARG A 316 11.64 9.15 -12.50
C ARG A 316 12.68 8.44 -13.34
N PHE A 317 13.80 8.12 -12.73
CA PHE A 317 14.99 7.60 -13.41
C PHE A 317 15.13 6.08 -13.31
N GLY A 318 14.40 5.44 -12.38
CA GLY A 318 14.47 4.01 -12.14
C GLY A 318 15.35 3.66 -10.94
N PHE A 319 15.04 2.51 -10.32
CA PHE A 319 15.67 2.10 -9.08
C PHE A 319 17.19 1.92 -9.23
N ARG A 320 17.61 1.10 -10.21
CA ARG A 320 19.02 0.76 -10.43
C ARG A 320 19.87 2.00 -10.71
N GLU A 321 19.43 2.81 -11.66
CA GLU A 321 20.15 4.02 -12.07
C GLU A 321 20.42 4.97 -10.88
N VAL A 322 19.40 5.20 -10.08
CA VAL A 322 19.48 6.11 -8.93
C VAL A 322 20.35 5.53 -7.82
N MET A 323 20.21 4.24 -7.49
CA MET A 323 20.98 3.63 -6.42
C MET A 323 22.45 3.46 -6.80
N ASP A 324 22.75 3.09 -8.05
CA ASP A 324 24.12 3.00 -8.56
C ASP A 324 24.79 4.38 -8.61
N HIS A 325 24.05 5.43 -8.97
CA HIS A 325 24.54 6.81 -8.91
C HIS A 325 24.86 7.21 -7.48
N TYR A 326 23.92 7.02 -6.57
CA TYR A 326 24.08 7.36 -5.15
C TYR A 326 25.26 6.61 -4.51
N ALA A 327 25.41 5.33 -4.79
CA ALA A 327 26.52 4.53 -4.28
C ALA A 327 27.90 5.03 -4.74
N ARG A 328 27.98 5.63 -5.93
CA ARG A 328 29.25 6.14 -6.48
C ARG A 328 29.56 7.57 -6.05
N THR A 329 28.53 8.41 -5.90
CA THR A 329 28.72 9.86 -5.74
C THR A 329 28.28 10.39 -4.39
N GLY A 330 27.43 9.66 -3.66
CA GLY A 330 26.72 10.16 -2.48
C GLY A 330 25.64 11.18 -2.79
N GLU A 331 25.38 11.48 -4.08
CA GLU A 331 24.44 12.49 -4.51
C GLU A 331 23.10 11.89 -4.99
N VAL A 332 22.01 12.64 -4.81
CA VAL A 332 20.68 12.25 -5.25
C VAL A 332 20.46 12.67 -6.71
N LEU A 333 20.40 11.70 -7.61
CA LEU A 333 20.23 11.93 -9.04
C LEU A 333 18.97 12.78 -9.33
N GLY A 334 19.13 13.82 -10.15
CA GLY A 334 18.05 14.72 -10.58
C GLY A 334 17.49 15.65 -9.49
N ARG A 335 18.19 15.81 -8.35
CA ARG A 335 17.74 16.61 -7.22
C ARG A 335 17.39 18.05 -7.60
N GLU A 336 18.28 18.73 -8.30
CA GLU A 336 18.08 20.14 -8.69
C GLU A 336 16.91 20.30 -9.67
N GLU A 337 16.82 19.43 -10.66
CA GLU A 337 15.71 19.41 -11.61
C GLU A 337 14.37 19.25 -10.90
N ILE A 338 14.27 18.26 -10.01
CA ILE A 338 13.07 17.99 -9.24
C ILE A 338 12.71 19.18 -8.34
N LEU A 339 13.69 19.82 -7.71
CA LEU A 339 13.46 21.00 -6.87
C LEU A 339 13.04 22.23 -7.67
N ALA A 340 13.58 22.41 -8.87
CA ALA A 340 13.19 23.51 -9.76
C ALA A 340 11.69 23.42 -10.14
N GLU A 341 11.18 22.22 -10.42
CA GLU A 341 9.75 22.00 -10.66
C GLU A 341 8.86 22.34 -9.46
N LYS A 342 9.39 22.25 -8.21
CA LYS A 342 8.66 22.60 -6.99
C LYS A 342 8.10 24.01 -7.02
N LEU A 343 8.88 25.00 -7.48
CA LEU A 343 8.46 26.39 -7.57
C LEU A 343 7.27 26.54 -8.52
N THR A 344 7.29 25.84 -9.64
CA THR A 344 6.21 25.86 -10.64
C THR A 344 4.92 25.28 -10.09
N LEU A 345 4.99 24.19 -9.34
CA LEU A 345 3.82 23.56 -8.71
C LEU A 345 3.23 24.42 -7.60
N ARG A 346 4.06 25.03 -6.74
CA ARG A 346 3.60 25.95 -5.68
C ARG A 346 2.86 27.17 -6.25
N LYS A 347 3.41 27.77 -7.31
CA LYS A 347 2.79 28.90 -7.96
C LYS A 347 1.42 28.56 -8.55
N LYS A 348 1.30 27.41 -9.24
CA LYS A 348 0.03 26.93 -9.80
C LYS A 348 -1.00 26.59 -8.72
N THR A 349 -0.55 26.07 -7.57
CA THR A 349 -1.43 25.69 -6.47
C THR A 349 -1.99 26.94 -5.75
N SER A 350 -1.14 27.96 -5.51
CA SER A 350 -1.59 29.19 -4.88
C SER A 350 -2.60 29.96 -5.74
N ASP A 351 -2.35 30.06 -7.05
CA ASP A 351 -3.25 30.76 -7.97
C ASP A 351 -4.63 30.09 -8.05
N HIS A 352 -4.67 28.74 -7.95
CA HIS A 352 -5.95 28.02 -7.98
C HIS A 352 -6.77 28.20 -6.70
N PHE A 353 -6.10 28.30 -5.53
CA PHE A 353 -6.78 28.50 -4.26
C PHE A 353 -7.26 29.94 -4.05
N LEU A 354 -6.54 30.94 -4.59
CA LEU A 354 -6.92 32.34 -4.49
C LEU A 354 -8.17 32.67 -5.33
N HIS A 355 -8.43 31.95 -6.40
CA HIS A 355 -9.63 32.15 -7.22
C HIS A 355 -10.86 31.39 -6.75
N SER A 356 -10.74 30.45 -5.82
CA SER A 356 -11.90 29.69 -5.28
C SER A 356 -12.54 30.32 -4.02
N GLY A 357 -11.96 31.37 -3.47
CA GLY A 357 -12.50 32.09 -2.31
C GLY A 357 -12.60 31.30 -1.01
N GLU A 358 -12.00 30.10 -0.97
CA GLU A 358 -12.00 29.27 0.23
C GLU A 358 -10.70 29.48 1.03
N GLU A 359 -10.78 30.22 2.11
CA GLU A 359 -9.72 30.31 3.12
C GLU A 359 -9.51 28.94 3.78
N ILE A 360 -8.25 28.47 3.77
CA ILE A 360 -7.84 27.25 4.43
C ILE A 360 -7.56 27.58 5.90
N THR A 361 -8.56 27.45 6.75
CA THR A 361 -8.40 27.41 8.21
C THR A 361 -8.20 26.00 8.74
#